data_ca840db969da1d08df1e25052f2b0332
#
_entry.id   ca840db969da1d08df1e25052f2b0332
#
_cell.length_a   1.000
_cell.length_b   1.000
_cell.length_c   1.000
_cell.angle_alpha   90.00
_cell.angle_beta   90.00
_cell.angle_gamma   90.00
#
_symmetry.space_group_name_H-M   'P 1'
#
loop_
_entity.id
_entity.type
_entity.pdbx_description
1 polymer ?
#
loop_
_entity_poly.entity_id
_entity_poly.type
_entity_poly.pdbx_seq_one_letter_code
_entity_poly.pdbx_strand_id
1 'polypeptide(L)'
;MRYIRAGTTRPPCSNTIVNCDDHVKNISFMMDREGMWKLSPAYDLTIAYNPSNRWLRGHQMTVNGKTSDISDEDVLTCGRKMNLNKAFCRKVIRDTRDVVGEWPQYAEGCGIGGDTIKTIDRILNGSS
;
A
#
# COMPACT_ATOMS: atom_id res chain seq x y z
N MET A 1 -5.14 19.04 -1.36
CA MET A 1 -5.18 17.58 -1.52
C MET A 1 -4.71 17.25 -2.93
N ARG A 2 -3.47 16.83 -3.11
CA ARG A 2 -2.94 16.50 -4.45
C ARG A 2 -3.38 15.08 -4.80
N TYR A 3 -4.26 14.96 -5.76
CA TYR A 3 -4.61 13.68 -6.35
C TYR A 3 -3.35 13.04 -6.94
N ILE A 4 -2.85 12.02 -6.29
CA ILE A 4 -1.85 11.13 -6.89
C ILE A 4 -2.56 10.47 -8.06
N ARG A 5 -1.99 10.54 -9.25
CA ARG A 5 -2.58 9.94 -10.47
C ARG A 5 -2.89 8.49 -10.18
N ALA A 6 -4.17 8.18 -10.18
CA ALA A 6 -4.77 7.03 -9.50
C ALA A 6 -4.44 5.65 -10.11
N GLY A 7 -3.59 5.56 -11.10
CA GLY A 7 -3.28 4.29 -11.77
C GLY A 7 -2.08 3.50 -11.24
N THR A 8 -1.25 4.10 -10.38
CA THR A 8 0.10 3.56 -10.18
C THR A 8 0.54 3.39 -8.73
N THR A 9 -0.31 3.72 -7.76
CA THR A 9 0.15 3.84 -6.36
C THR A 9 -0.36 2.76 -5.42
N ARG A 10 -1.31 1.91 -5.83
CA ARG A 10 -1.87 0.90 -4.93
C ARG A 10 -0.89 -0.20 -4.52
N PRO A 11 -0.11 -0.84 -5.42
CA PRO A 11 0.84 -1.85 -5.00
C PRO A 11 1.87 -1.35 -3.96
N PRO A 12 2.51 -0.18 -4.14
CA PRO A 12 3.40 0.37 -3.12
C PRO A 12 2.71 0.65 -1.79
N CYS A 13 1.47 1.18 -1.83
CA CYS A 13 0.73 1.45 -0.61
C CYS A 13 0.39 0.17 0.15
N SER A 14 -0.17 -0.85 -0.52
CA SER A 14 -0.52 -2.13 0.12
C SER A 14 0.70 -2.79 0.76
N ASN A 15 1.85 -2.79 0.08
CA ASN A 15 3.09 -3.34 0.63
C ASN A 15 3.59 -2.55 1.85
N THR A 16 3.53 -1.21 1.80
CA THR A 16 4.02 -0.36 2.88
C THR A 16 3.13 -0.42 4.12
N ILE A 17 1.81 -0.53 3.96
CA ILE A 17 0.85 -0.65 5.08
C ILE A 17 0.59 -2.10 5.49
N VAL A 18 1.27 -3.07 4.86
CA VAL A 18 1.13 -4.51 5.13
C VAL A 18 -0.34 -4.97 5.03
N ASN A 19 -1.01 -4.55 3.96
CA ASN A 19 -2.36 -5.03 3.64
C ASN A 19 -2.26 -6.32 2.83
N CYS A 20 -2.26 -7.47 3.50
CA CYS A 20 -2.23 -8.77 2.86
C CYS A 20 -3.61 -9.25 2.36
N ASP A 21 -4.67 -8.47 2.56
CA ASP A 21 -5.98 -8.70 1.96
C ASP A 21 -6.18 -7.84 0.69
N ASP A 22 -5.12 -7.67 -0.07
CA ASP A 22 -5.03 -6.81 -1.26
C ASP A 22 -5.55 -7.50 -2.55
N HIS A 23 -6.70 -8.11 -2.48
CA HIS A 23 -7.29 -8.82 -3.62
C HIS A 23 -7.84 -7.85 -4.70
N VAL A 24 -8.08 -8.39 -5.91
CA VAL A 24 -8.50 -7.60 -7.09
C VAL A 24 -9.83 -6.82 -6.91
N LYS A 25 -10.70 -7.24 -5.99
CA LYS A 25 -11.96 -6.54 -5.70
C LYS A 25 -11.75 -5.20 -4.99
N ASN A 26 -10.57 -4.95 -4.42
CA ASN A 26 -10.20 -3.67 -3.82
C ASN A 26 -9.76 -2.63 -4.87
N ILE A 27 -9.90 -2.96 -6.16
CA ILE A 27 -9.63 -2.07 -7.28
C ILE A 27 -10.90 -1.89 -8.09
N SER A 28 -11.33 -0.66 -8.29
CA SER A 28 -12.48 -0.32 -9.10
C SER A 28 -12.22 0.91 -9.97
N PHE A 29 -13.03 1.07 -10.99
CA PHE A 29 -12.97 2.19 -11.91
C PHE A 29 -14.28 2.95 -11.88
N MET A 30 -14.20 4.24 -12.12
CA MET A 30 -15.35 5.12 -12.27
C MET A 30 -15.33 5.74 -13.66
N MET A 31 -16.50 5.87 -14.26
CA MET A 31 -16.68 6.61 -15.51
C MET A 31 -17.35 7.94 -15.18
N ASP A 32 -16.81 9.04 -15.69
CA ASP A 32 -17.44 10.34 -15.58
C ASP A 32 -18.56 10.52 -16.61
N ARG A 33 -19.25 11.67 -16.56
CA ARG A 33 -20.37 11.95 -17.46
C ARG A 33 -19.97 12.08 -18.92
N GLU A 34 -18.69 12.37 -19.19
CA GLU A 34 -18.10 12.46 -20.51
C GLU A 34 -17.64 11.09 -21.05
N GLY A 35 -17.84 10.00 -20.29
CA GLY A 35 -17.46 8.65 -20.68
C GLY A 35 -15.98 8.32 -20.42
N MET A 36 -15.24 9.16 -19.70
CA MET A 36 -13.84 8.93 -19.40
C MET A 36 -13.68 8.04 -18.15
N TRP A 37 -12.90 6.98 -18.29
CA TRP A 37 -12.60 6.06 -17.20
C TRP A 37 -11.41 6.52 -16.36
N LYS A 38 -11.55 6.42 -15.06
CA LYS A 38 -10.46 6.66 -14.09
C LYS A 38 -10.55 5.65 -12.95
N LEU A 39 -9.40 5.39 -12.35
CA LEU A 39 -9.36 4.58 -11.14
C LEU A 39 -10.15 5.28 -10.03
N SER A 40 -10.96 4.53 -9.28
CA SER A 40 -11.65 5.06 -8.10
C SER A 40 -10.65 5.53 -7.04
N PRO A 41 -11.06 6.41 -6.11
CA PRO A 41 -10.30 6.61 -4.88
C PRO A 41 -9.94 5.27 -4.21
N ALA A 42 -8.81 5.23 -3.52
CA ALA A 42 -8.44 4.05 -2.76
C ALA A 42 -9.45 3.80 -1.64
N TYR A 43 -9.80 2.55 -1.43
CA TYR A 43 -10.66 2.07 -0.35
C TYR A 43 -10.10 0.76 0.18
N ASP A 44 -10.56 0.34 1.34
CA ASP A 44 -10.13 -0.89 2.02
C ASP A 44 -8.60 -0.93 2.23
N LEU A 45 -8.03 0.23 2.54
CA LEU A 45 -6.63 0.36 2.93
C LEU A 45 -6.54 0.18 4.45
N THR A 46 -6.12 -0.99 4.86
CA THR A 46 -5.99 -1.36 6.27
C THR A 46 -4.74 -2.20 6.50
N ILE A 47 -4.32 -2.34 7.73
CA ILE A 47 -3.32 -3.33 8.10
C ILE A 47 -4.03 -4.67 8.21
N ALA A 48 -3.70 -5.61 7.34
CA ALA A 48 -4.26 -6.94 7.30
C ALA A 48 -3.12 -7.95 7.21
N TYR A 49 -2.52 -8.27 8.36
CA TYR A 49 -1.42 -9.22 8.46
C TYR A 49 -1.62 -10.17 9.64
N ASN A 50 -1.56 -11.47 9.35
CA ASN A 50 -1.55 -12.51 10.36
C ASN A 50 -0.77 -13.73 9.85
N PRO A 51 0.45 -13.98 10.36
CA PRO A 51 1.31 -15.07 9.88
C PRO A 51 0.72 -16.47 10.10
N SER A 52 -0.20 -16.61 11.07
CA SER A 52 -0.90 -17.87 11.36
C SER A 52 -2.12 -18.09 10.45
N ASN A 53 -2.57 -17.08 9.73
CA ASN A 53 -3.70 -17.18 8.82
C ASN A 53 -3.22 -17.33 7.38
N ARG A 54 -3.60 -18.44 6.73
CA ARG A 54 -3.18 -18.75 5.34
C ARG A 54 -3.49 -17.64 4.33
N TRP A 55 -4.52 -16.83 4.59
CA TRP A 55 -4.97 -15.77 3.70
C TRP A 55 -4.30 -14.42 3.96
N LEU A 56 -3.76 -14.21 5.17
CA LEU A 56 -3.19 -12.94 5.60
C LEU A 56 -1.69 -13.01 5.89
N ARG A 57 -1.02 -14.13 5.57
CA ARG A 57 0.42 -14.29 5.77
C ARG A 57 1.29 -13.71 4.64
N GLY A 58 0.67 -13.30 3.53
CA GLY A 58 1.31 -12.71 2.37
C GLY A 58 0.27 -12.07 1.46
N HIS A 59 0.74 -11.24 0.54
CA HIS A 59 -0.13 -10.53 -0.40
C HIS A 59 -0.91 -11.48 -1.31
N GLN A 60 -2.16 -11.13 -1.61
CA GLN A 60 -3.00 -11.86 -2.57
C GLN A 60 -2.60 -11.54 -4.01
N MET A 61 -2.23 -10.29 -4.28
CA MET A 61 -1.67 -9.88 -5.57
C MET A 61 -0.16 -9.99 -5.56
N THR A 62 0.42 -10.33 -6.71
CA THR A 62 1.87 -10.39 -6.85
C THR A 62 2.46 -9.04 -7.27
N VAL A 63 3.59 -8.68 -6.69
CA VAL A 63 4.45 -7.58 -7.15
C VAL A 63 5.73 -8.21 -7.70
N ASN A 64 5.96 -8.06 -9.00
CA ASN A 64 7.08 -8.69 -9.72
C ASN A 64 7.15 -10.22 -9.52
N GLY A 65 5.98 -10.87 -9.37
CA GLY A 65 5.87 -12.33 -9.16
C GLY A 65 6.01 -12.79 -7.71
N LYS A 66 6.19 -11.86 -6.76
CA LYS A 66 6.32 -12.16 -5.33
C LYS A 66 5.03 -11.81 -4.57
N THR A 67 4.72 -12.56 -3.54
CA THR A 67 3.62 -12.31 -2.58
C THR A 67 4.13 -11.95 -1.17
N SER A 68 5.44 -12.10 -0.93
CA SER A 68 6.13 -11.72 0.30
C SER A 68 7.54 -11.19 -0.05
N ASP A 69 8.22 -10.61 0.92
CA ASP A 69 9.59 -10.09 0.78
C ASP A 69 9.75 -9.16 -0.43
N ILE A 70 8.75 -8.31 -0.63
CA ILE A 70 8.68 -7.38 -1.75
C ILE A 70 9.60 -6.20 -1.46
N SER A 71 10.66 -6.08 -2.25
CA SER A 71 11.64 -4.99 -2.15
C SER A 71 11.23 -3.77 -2.99
N ASP A 72 11.88 -2.64 -2.72
CA ASP A 72 11.73 -1.43 -3.55
C ASP A 72 12.08 -1.70 -5.01
N GLU A 73 13.07 -2.54 -5.27
CA GLU A 73 13.46 -2.87 -6.65
C GLU A 73 12.38 -3.70 -7.37
N ASP A 74 11.61 -4.51 -6.66
CA ASP A 74 10.44 -5.21 -7.24
C ASP A 74 9.38 -4.20 -7.67
N VAL A 75 9.08 -3.21 -6.83
CA VAL A 75 8.13 -2.13 -7.14
C VAL A 75 8.64 -1.28 -8.31
N LEU A 76 9.92 -0.92 -8.32
CA LEU A 76 10.54 -0.17 -9.42
C LEU A 76 10.52 -0.96 -10.72
N THR A 77 10.69 -2.27 -10.65
CA THR A 77 10.60 -3.16 -11.82
C THR A 77 9.19 -3.17 -12.41
N CYS A 78 8.16 -3.25 -11.56
CA CYS A 78 6.77 -3.09 -12.01
C CYS A 78 6.55 -1.71 -12.64
N GLY A 79 7.06 -0.65 -12.03
CA GLY A 79 6.99 0.70 -12.58
C GLY A 79 7.62 0.79 -13.99
N ARG A 80 8.78 0.18 -14.20
CA ARG A 80 9.42 0.12 -15.53
C ARG A 80 8.55 -0.60 -16.56
N LYS A 81 7.95 -1.74 -16.19
CA LYS A 81 7.04 -2.49 -17.07
C LYS A 81 5.80 -1.67 -17.47
N MET A 82 5.41 -0.72 -16.64
CA MET A 82 4.31 0.22 -16.89
C MET A 82 4.76 1.54 -17.53
N ASN A 83 6.00 1.63 -18.01
CA ASN A 83 6.61 2.85 -18.59
C ASN A 83 6.57 4.07 -17.66
N LEU A 84 6.66 3.85 -16.34
CA LEU A 84 6.70 4.94 -15.37
C LEU A 84 8.13 5.45 -15.17
N ASN A 85 8.24 6.75 -14.92
CA ASN A 85 9.52 7.36 -14.60
C ASN A 85 10.05 6.85 -13.25
N LYS A 86 11.32 6.41 -13.23
CA LYS A 86 11.96 5.85 -12.02
C LYS A 86 11.99 6.83 -10.85
N ALA A 87 12.24 8.13 -11.12
CA ALA A 87 12.25 9.14 -10.07
C ALA A 87 10.85 9.34 -9.47
N PHE A 88 9.81 9.28 -10.31
CA PHE A 88 8.43 9.28 -9.86
C PHE A 88 8.13 8.08 -8.96
N CYS A 89 8.50 6.86 -9.37
CA CYS A 89 8.27 5.65 -8.57
C CYS A 89 8.98 5.73 -7.20
N ARG A 90 10.25 6.18 -7.18
CA ARG A 90 11.00 6.39 -5.93
C ARG A 90 10.34 7.43 -5.03
N LYS A 91 9.85 8.52 -5.62
CA LYS A 91 9.12 9.53 -4.86
C LYS A 91 7.86 8.96 -4.22
N VAL A 92 7.07 8.18 -4.96
CA VAL A 92 5.85 7.55 -4.44
C VAL A 92 6.17 6.61 -3.28
N ILE A 93 7.19 5.75 -3.41
CA ILE A 93 7.62 4.84 -2.34
C ILE A 93 7.97 5.63 -1.08
N ARG A 94 8.81 6.66 -1.21
CA ARG A 94 9.23 7.51 -0.08
C ARG A 94 8.03 8.22 0.55
N ASP A 95 7.24 8.94 -0.23
CA ASP A 95 6.09 9.71 0.28
C ASP A 95 5.09 8.79 1.02
N THR A 96 4.91 7.54 0.55
CA THR A 96 4.05 6.56 1.22
C THR A 96 4.64 6.13 2.56
N ARG A 97 5.94 5.87 2.63
CA ARG A 97 6.62 5.53 3.89
C ARG A 97 6.60 6.66 4.89
N ASP A 98 6.81 7.89 4.43
CA ASP A 98 6.76 9.08 5.28
C ASP A 98 5.39 9.19 5.96
N VAL A 99 4.30 9.03 5.19
CA VAL A 99 2.93 9.06 5.74
C VAL A 99 2.66 7.89 6.69
N VAL A 100 3.11 6.68 6.35
CA VAL A 100 2.93 5.50 7.21
C VAL A 100 3.75 5.64 8.50
N GLY A 101 4.92 6.27 8.43
CA GLY A 101 5.76 6.56 9.60
C GLY A 101 5.11 7.50 10.63
N GLU A 102 4.11 8.28 10.22
CA GLU A 102 3.33 9.13 11.14
C GLU A 102 2.23 8.36 11.89
N TRP A 103 2.07 7.06 11.63
CA TRP A 103 1.04 6.22 12.25
C TRP A 103 0.92 6.36 13.76
N PRO A 104 2.02 6.35 14.58
CA PRO A 104 1.90 6.44 16.01
C PRO A 104 1.19 7.71 16.48
N GLN A 105 1.48 8.85 15.86
CA GLN A 105 0.88 10.14 16.21
C GLN A 105 -0.63 10.17 15.93
N TYR A 106 -1.04 9.64 14.76
CA TYR A 106 -2.47 9.54 14.43
C TYR A 106 -3.21 8.59 15.36
N ALA A 107 -2.59 7.45 15.68
CA ALA A 107 -3.17 6.45 16.57
C ALA A 107 -3.36 6.99 18.00
N GLU A 108 -2.39 7.71 18.53
CA GLU A 108 -2.49 8.40 19.82
C GLU A 108 -3.62 9.44 19.82
N GLY A 109 -3.70 10.25 18.76
CA GLY A 109 -4.76 11.24 18.60
C GLY A 109 -6.17 10.63 18.51
N CYS A 110 -6.28 9.37 18.09
CA CYS A 110 -7.53 8.60 18.07
C CYS A 110 -7.80 7.82 19.37
N GLY A 111 -6.92 7.92 20.38
CA GLY A 111 -7.09 7.23 21.67
C GLY A 111 -6.77 5.73 21.62
N ILE A 112 -6.00 5.27 20.64
CA ILE A 112 -5.56 3.88 20.55
C ILE A 112 -4.53 3.61 21.65
N GLY A 113 -4.66 2.49 22.36
CA GLY A 113 -3.75 2.12 23.45
C GLY A 113 -2.31 1.87 22.99
N GLY A 114 -1.33 2.30 23.78
CA GLY A 114 0.08 2.27 23.43
C GLY A 114 0.63 0.90 23.04
N ASP A 115 0.12 -0.19 23.62
CA ASP A 115 0.55 -1.55 23.27
C ASP A 115 0.08 -1.95 21.86
N THR A 116 -1.11 -1.52 21.47
CA THR A 116 -1.61 -1.70 20.09
C THR A 116 -0.78 -0.89 19.12
N ILE A 117 -0.46 0.35 19.45
CA ILE A 117 0.39 1.21 18.63
C ILE A 117 1.75 0.56 18.39
N LYS A 118 2.43 0.10 19.44
CA LYS A 118 3.72 -0.59 19.35
C LYS A 118 3.66 -1.87 18.52
N THR A 119 2.56 -2.62 18.64
CA THR A 119 2.38 -3.86 17.89
C THR A 119 2.24 -3.58 16.40
N ILE A 120 1.42 -2.60 16.03
CA ILE A 120 1.23 -2.20 14.64
C ILE A 120 2.50 -1.57 14.07
N ASP A 121 3.16 -0.69 14.83
CA ASP A 121 4.42 -0.06 14.42
C ASP A 121 5.51 -1.09 14.12
N ARG A 122 5.58 -2.16 14.93
CA ARG A 122 6.50 -3.27 14.68
C ARG A 122 6.16 -4.03 13.40
N ILE A 123 4.88 -4.21 13.07
CA ILE A 123 4.45 -4.84 11.82
C ILE A 123 4.82 -3.95 10.62
N LEU A 124 4.63 -2.64 10.72
CA LEU A 124 4.90 -1.69 9.65
C LEU A 124 6.40 -1.49 9.40
N ASN A 125 7.20 -1.42 10.46
CA ASN A 125 8.61 -1.06 10.42
C ASN A 125 9.56 -2.20 10.76
N GLY A 126 9.08 -3.29 11.32
CA GLY A 126 9.88 -4.40 11.86
C GLY A 126 10.06 -5.60 10.95
N SER A 127 9.62 -5.53 9.72
CA SER A 127 9.81 -6.59 8.71
C SER A 127 11.14 -6.39 7.98
N SER A 128 12.22 -6.37 8.74
CA SER A 128 13.59 -6.48 8.21
C SER A 128 14.22 -7.76 8.73
#